data_61159483222c23e4f121b83bf306c8a6
#
_entry.id   61159483222c23e4f121b83bf306c8a6
#
_cell.length_a   1.000
_cell.length_b   1.000
_cell.length_c   1.000
_cell.angle_alpha   90.00
_cell.angle_beta   90.00
_cell.angle_gamma   90.00
#
_symmetry.space_group_name_H-M   'P 1'
#
loop_
_entity.id
_entity.type
_entity.pdbx_description
1 polymer ?
#
loop_
_entity_poly.entity_id
_entity_poly.type
_entity_poly.pdbx_seq_one_letter_code
_entity_poly.pdbx_strand_id
1 'polypeptide(L)'
;AETIQRQFQHWGLTLSEQQVAMLLLKGLSFREIAAVRQTREKTVRQQASAIYGKSGLDGRHEFSAWFLEDFLVVDAGEASPG
;
A
#
# COMPACT_ATOMS: atom_id res chain seq x y z
N ALA A 1 -10.04 7.41 14.54
CA ALA A 1 -10.07 6.54 13.35
C ALA A 1 -8.67 6.19 12.93
N GLU A 2 -8.48 4.95 12.53
CA GLU A 2 -7.19 4.52 12.04
C GLU A 2 -6.89 5.18 10.71
N THR A 3 -5.66 5.58 10.53
CA THR A 3 -5.21 6.12 9.25
C THR A 3 -4.38 5.06 8.54
N ILE A 4 -4.32 5.18 7.22
CA ILE A 4 -3.48 4.28 6.42
C ILE A 4 -2.02 4.38 6.88
N GLN A 5 -1.57 5.61 7.14
CA GLN A 5 -0.20 5.84 7.56
C GLN A 5 0.11 5.17 8.89
N ARG A 6 -0.84 5.17 9.81
CA ARG A 6 -0.67 4.51 11.09
C ARG A 6 -0.53 3.00 10.92
N GLN A 7 -1.30 2.44 9.99
CA GLN A 7 -1.18 1.03 9.68
C GLN A 7 0.20 0.70 9.11
N PHE A 8 0.74 1.57 8.27
CA PHE A 8 2.09 1.39 7.76
C PHE A 8 3.11 1.36 8.89
N GLN A 9 2.96 2.24 9.86
CA GLN A 9 3.84 2.26 11.03
C GLN A 9 3.69 0.99 11.86
N HIS A 10 2.48 0.51 11.99
CA HIS A 10 2.21 -0.72 12.72
C HIS A 10 2.92 -1.91 12.08
N TRP A 11 3.01 -1.95 10.76
CA TRP A 11 3.74 -3.00 10.06
C TRP A 11 5.25 -2.79 10.08
N GLY A 12 5.72 -1.68 10.63
CA GLY A 12 7.16 -1.41 10.68
C GLY A 12 7.76 -0.94 9.38
N LEU A 13 6.95 -0.33 8.51
CA LEU A 13 7.48 0.20 7.26
C LEU A 13 8.36 1.41 7.53
N THR A 14 9.48 1.50 6.81
CA THR A 14 10.31 2.70 6.85
C THR A 14 9.59 3.85 6.19
N LEU A 15 10.06 5.08 6.39
CA LEU A 15 9.45 6.24 5.72
C LEU A 15 9.47 6.07 4.20
N SER A 16 10.58 5.59 3.66
CA SER A 16 10.68 5.36 2.22
C SER A 16 9.66 4.32 1.75
N GLU A 17 9.53 3.24 2.50
CA GLU A 17 8.55 2.21 2.18
C GLU A 17 7.12 2.73 2.28
N GLN A 18 6.84 3.56 3.28
CA GLN A 18 5.50 4.17 3.41
C GLN A 18 5.15 5.02 2.19
N GLN A 19 6.12 5.76 1.68
CA GLN A 19 5.90 6.59 0.50
C GLN A 19 5.62 5.72 -0.73
N VAL A 20 6.37 4.65 -0.90
CA VAL A 20 6.13 3.72 -2.00
C VAL A 20 4.76 3.04 -1.84
N ALA A 21 4.45 2.61 -0.63
CA ALA A 21 3.17 1.96 -0.35
C ALA A 21 1.99 2.85 -0.70
N MET A 22 2.08 4.14 -0.37
CA MET A 22 1.02 5.07 -0.70
C MET A 22 0.82 5.19 -2.22
N LEU A 23 1.91 5.23 -2.98
CA LEU A 23 1.83 5.30 -4.43
C LEU A 23 1.27 4.01 -5.02
N LEU A 24 1.59 2.88 -4.41
CA LEU A 24 0.98 1.61 -4.82
C LEU A 24 -0.54 1.64 -4.64
N LEU A 25 -0.99 2.17 -3.52
CA LEU A 25 -2.43 2.27 -3.24
C LEU A 25 -3.13 3.24 -4.20
N LYS A 26 -2.41 4.27 -4.64
CA LYS A 26 -2.96 5.20 -5.62
C LYS A 26 -3.02 4.63 -7.02
N GLY A 27 -2.47 3.44 -7.23
CA GLY A 27 -2.57 2.76 -8.50
C GLY A 27 -1.44 2.98 -9.47
N LEU A 28 -0.34 3.61 -9.03
CA LEU A 28 0.81 3.82 -9.92
C LEU A 28 1.52 2.49 -10.20
N SER A 29 2.02 2.36 -11.42
CA SER A 29 2.87 1.22 -11.76
C SER A 29 4.24 1.39 -11.11
N PHE A 30 5.02 0.32 -11.05
CA PHE A 30 6.39 0.41 -10.55
C PHE A 30 7.20 1.42 -11.35
N ARG A 31 6.97 1.46 -12.66
CA ARG A 31 7.67 2.41 -13.53
C ARG A 31 7.32 3.84 -13.18
N GLU A 32 6.03 4.09 -12.96
CA GLU A 32 5.57 5.42 -12.57
C GLU A 32 6.11 5.83 -11.21
N ILE A 33 6.11 4.91 -10.26
CA ILE A 33 6.66 5.17 -8.93
C ILE A 33 8.14 5.50 -9.04
N ALA A 34 8.88 4.74 -9.84
CA ALA A 34 10.30 4.99 -10.04
C ALA A 34 10.53 6.39 -10.61
N ALA A 35 9.71 6.81 -11.56
CA ALA A 35 9.83 8.15 -12.14
C ALA A 35 9.54 9.23 -11.09
N VAL A 36 8.47 9.08 -10.32
CA VAL A 36 8.11 10.05 -9.30
C VAL A 36 9.20 10.19 -8.25
N ARG A 37 9.79 9.08 -7.84
CA ARG A 37 10.78 9.06 -6.78
C ARG A 37 12.20 9.21 -7.29
N GLN A 38 12.37 9.36 -8.60
CA GLN A 38 13.70 9.51 -9.22
C GLN A 38 14.62 8.38 -8.84
N THR A 39 14.12 7.17 -8.99
CA THR A 39 14.88 5.96 -8.71
C THR A 39 14.64 4.95 -9.82
N ARG A 40 15.16 3.75 -9.65
CA ARG A 40 15.05 2.71 -10.67
C ARG A 40 13.85 1.81 -10.37
N GLU A 41 13.26 1.29 -11.41
CA GLU A 41 12.14 0.35 -11.26
C GLU A 41 12.53 -0.85 -10.41
N LYS A 42 13.76 -1.35 -10.57
CA LYS A 42 14.26 -2.46 -9.77
C LYS A 42 14.22 -2.13 -8.28
N THR A 43 14.60 -0.91 -7.92
CA THR A 43 14.57 -0.46 -6.53
C THR A 43 13.14 -0.46 -6.00
N VAL A 44 12.20 0.01 -6.82
CA VAL A 44 10.79 0.03 -6.42
C VAL A 44 10.28 -1.40 -6.21
N ARG A 45 10.65 -2.34 -7.08
CA ARG A 45 10.25 -3.74 -6.93
C ARG A 45 10.78 -4.33 -5.62
N GLN A 46 12.02 -4.00 -5.28
CA GLN A 46 12.62 -4.47 -4.03
C GLN A 46 11.89 -3.88 -2.83
N GLN A 47 11.53 -2.61 -2.91
CA GLN A 47 10.77 -1.96 -1.84
C GLN A 47 9.38 -2.56 -1.70
N ALA A 48 8.72 -2.82 -2.82
CA ALA A 48 7.40 -3.44 -2.79
C ALA A 48 7.48 -4.82 -2.15
N SER A 49 8.49 -5.60 -2.49
CA SER A 49 8.68 -6.92 -1.91
C SER A 49 8.85 -6.84 -0.39
N ALA A 50 9.63 -5.86 0.08
CA ALA A 50 9.82 -5.65 1.51
C ALA A 50 8.51 -5.25 2.19
N ILE A 51 7.72 -4.40 1.53
CA ILE A 51 6.42 -3.97 2.05
C ILE A 51 5.49 -5.19 2.20
N TYR A 52 5.42 -6.04 1.19
CA TYR A 52 4.58 -7.22 1.26
C TYR A 52 5.05 -8.17 2.36
N GLY A 53 6.37 -8.33 2.49
CA GLY A 53 6.91 -9.17 3.55
C GLY A 53 6.55 -8.67 4.93
N LYS A 54 6.66 -7.36 5.15
CA LYS A 54 6.39 -6.78 6.46
C LYS A 54 4.90 -6.75 6.79
N SER A 55 4.05 -6.58 5.79
CA SER A 55 2.61 -6.57 6.00
C SER A 55 2.02 -7.96 6.08
N GLY A 56 2.74 -8.96 5.62
CA GLY A 56 2.22 -10.32 5.55
C GLY A 56 1.23 -10.52 4.41
N LEU A 57 1.14 -9.57 3.49
CA LEU A 57 0.21 -9.66 2.37
C LEU A 57 0.97 -10.13 1.13
N ASP A 58 0.30 -10.93 0.32
CA ASP A 58 0.96 -11.61 -0.78
C ASP A 58 0.79 -10.84 -2.08
N GLY A 59 1.61 -9.83 -2.26
CA GLY A 59 1.65 -9.09 -3.49
C GLY A 59 0.70 -7.89 -3.52
N ARG A 60 0.76 -7.18 -4.65
CA ARG A 60 0.08 -5.90 -4.78
C ARG A 60 -1.44 -6.00 -4.70
N HIS A 61 -2.00 -7.01 -5.33
CA HIS A 61 -3.45 -7.16 -5.35
C HIS A 61 -3.98 -7.33 -3.93
N GLU A 62 -3.38 -8.22 -3.18
CA GLU A 62 -3.81 -8.48 -1.81
C GLU A 62 -3.60 -7.27 -0.92
N PHE A 63 -2.49 -6.56 -1.13
CA PHE A 63 -2.19 -5.34 -0.40
C PHE A 63 -3.27 -4.29 -0.62
N SER A 64 -3.64 -4.04 -1.87
CA SER A 64 -4.66 -3.06 -2.19
C SER A 64 -6.03 -3.50 -1.69
N ALA A 65 -6.35 -4.77 -1.85
CA ALA A 65 -7.63 -5.32 -1.41
C ALA A 65 -7.79 -5.19 0.11
N TRP A 66 -6.71 -5.39 0.85
CA TRP A 66 -6.77 -5.25 2.30
C TRP A 66 -7.23 -3.86 2.73
N PHE A 67 -6.67 -2.82 2.09
CA PHE A 67 -7.05 -1.45 2.42
C PHE A 67 -8.46 -1.13 1.96
N LEU A 68 -8.90 -1.65 0.83
CA LEU A 68 -10.26 -1.45 0.39
C LEU A 68 -11.24 -2.05 1.39
N GLU A 69 -10.98 -3.25 1.86
CA GLU A 69 -11.87 -3.90 2.80
C GLU A 69 -11.87 -3.22 4.16
N ASP A 70 -10.70 -2.86 4.66
CA ASP A 70 -10.59 -2.36 6.03
C ASP A 70 -10.86 -0.87 6.18
N PHE A 71 -10.69 -0.09 5.11
CA PHE A 71 -10.83 1.36 5.22
C PHE A 71 -11.92 1.95 4.34
N LEU A 72 -12.28 1.29 3.24
CA LEU A 72 -13.24 1.86 2.30
C LEU A 72 -14.46 0.98 2.12
N VAL A 73 -14.25 -0.29 1.79
CA VAL A 73 -15.36 -1.18 1.47
C VAL A 73 -16.21 -1.49 2.69
N VAL A 74 -15.58 -1.65 3.84
CA VAL A 74 -16.33 -1.92 5.06
C VAL A 74 -17.29 -0.79 5.36
N ASP A 75 -16.80 0.45 5.25
CA ASP A 75 -17.66 1.62 5.49
C ASP A 75 -18.78 1.69 4.48
N ALA A 76 -18.46 1.43 3.21
CA ALA A 76 -19.47 1.44 2.15
C ALA A 76 -20.49 0.32 2.36
N GLY A 77 -20.03 -0.83 2.82
CA GLY A 77 -20.91 -1.95 3.10
C GLY A 77 -21.90 -1.64 4.19
N GLU A 78 -21.46 -0.96 5.21
CA GLU A 78 -22.34 -0.56 6.29
C GLU A 78 -23.33 0.51 5.85
N ALA A 79 -22.89 1.38 4.98
CA ALA A 79 -23.74 2.44 4.47
C ALA A 79 -24.78 1.91 3.49
N SER A 80 -24.58 0.72 2.97
CA SER A 80 -25.49 0.11 2.01
C SER A 80 -26.09 -1.15 2.62
N PRO A 81 -26.93 -1.03 3.56
CA PRO A 81 -27.50 -2.20 4.23
C PRO A 81 -28.42 -2.89 3.27
N GLY A 82 -28.19 -3.04 2.27
CA GLY A 82 -28.89 -3.79 1.25
C GLY A 82 -30.05 -4.48 1.51
#